data_02944e81d6d6311b704409adbdd269b9
#
_entry.id   02944e81d6d6311b704409adbdd269b9
#
_cell.length_a   1.000
_cell.length_b   1.000
_cell.length_c   1.000
_cell.angle_alpha   90.00
_cell.angle_beta   90.00
_cell.angle_gamma   90.00
#
_symmetry.space_group_name_H-M   'P 1'
#
loop_
_entity.id
_entity.type
_entity.pdbx_description
1 polymer ?
#
loop_
_entity_poly.entity_id
_entity_poly.type
_entity_poly.pdbx_seq_one_letter_code
_entity_poly.pdbx_strand_id
1 'polypeptide(L)'
;MHYEKFQDGTVKCIEDEIPFEVPEGWSWARVRDIAMVKGGKRLPKGASFSEEITTHAYIRVTDMKNHSVNISNLRYISDEIFLAIKNYTIAKDDLYVTIAGTIGVVGEIPDKLDGMNLTENAVKITNIAINKSFLCIILQTDFVQQQFQDKTHQVAMPKLALERILSTLIPICPYVQQLQIVDRFQVCDNFLSTIDTEKEELQKIVSLSKSKILDLAIRGKLVPQDLNDDPASVLIERIRAEKEELIKQGKIKRNKKESVIFKGDDNSYYEKIGDKIENIDDQIPFDLPQGWLWCRGYSCFEGMESTKPQGEYFDYIDIDAIDNRNHCIKESKHLPVENAPSRAIRAVRKGSVLFSLVRPYLENIAIVDEKHSNCIASTGFYICNSNGVLLPEFMFFLMISGYVVNGLNQFMKGDNSPSISKGNIENWLYPVPPANEQEAICNKLNTFSAIIVNIEKSLN
;
A
#
# COMPACT_ATOMS: atom_id res chain seq x y z
N MET A 1 -45.25 19.24 19.50
CA MET A 1 -44.55 20.46 19.04
C MET A 1 -43.50 20.87 20.08
N HIS A 2 -42.30 21.15 19.65
CA HIS A 2 -41.15 21.51 20.49
C HIS A 2 -40.94 23.02 20.49
N TYR A 3 -40.70 23.59 21.66
CA TYR A 3 -40.48 25.02 21.85
C TYR A 3 -39.24 25.29 22.70
N GLU A 4 -38.39 26.22 22.23
CA GLU A 4 -37.26 26.75 22.96
C GLU A 4 -37.69 28.01 23.71
N LYS A 5 -37.47 28.05 25.04
CA LYS A 5 -37.78 29.23 25.87
C LYS A 5 -36.48 29.93 26.25
N PHE A 6 -36.35 31.18 25.92
CA PHE A 6 -35.21 32.01 26.21
C PHE A 6 -35.31 32.69 27.59
N GLN A 7 -34.19 33.15 28.11
CA GLN A 7 -34.10 33.80 29.46
C GLN A 7 -34.90 35.10 29.52
N ASP A 8 -35.07 35.81 28.39
CA ASP A 8 -35.90 37.02 28.28
C ASP A 8 -37.42 36.72 28.25
N GLY A 9 -37.79 35.44 28.35
CA GLY A 9 -39.19 34.99 28.35
C GLY A 9 -39.75 34.74 26.92
N THR A 10 -39.01 35.02 25.88
CA THR A 10 -39.44 34.71 24.52
C THR A 10 -39.47 33.19 24.29
N VAL A 11 -40.37 32.76 23.37
CA VAL A 11 -40.58 31.36 23.05
C VAL A 11 -40.55 31.23 21.52
N LYS A 12 -39.71 30.29 21.01
CA LYS A 12 -39.57 29.98 19.62
C LYS A 12 -40.01 28.53 19.36
N CYS A 13 -40.85 28.30 18.36
CA CYS A 13 -41.08 26.94 17.87
C CYS A 13 -39.84 26.44 17.15
N ILE A 14 -39.34 25.25 17.51
CA ILE A 14 -38.16 24.60 16.94
C ILE A 14 -38.50 23.24 16.30
N GLU A 15 -39.76 23.03 15.98
CA GLU A 15 -40.25 21.77 15.41
C GLU A 15 -39.49 21.38 14.15
N ASP A 16 -39.18 22.34 13.29
CA ASP A 16 -38.43 22.14 12.04
C ASP A 16 -36.93 21.82 12.29
N GLU A 17 -36.45 22.07 13.52
CA GLU A 17 -35.06 21.77 13.91
C GLU A 17 -34.94 20.39 14.57
N ILE A 18 -36.07 19.76 14.97
CA ILE A 18 -36.09 18.44 15.65
C ILE A 18 -36.08 17.33 14.60
N PRO A 19 -35.04 16.51 14.52
CA PRO A 19 -34.91 15.52 13.45
C PRO A 19 -35.69 14.22 13.75
N PHE A 20 -35.92 13.92 15.03
CA PHE A 20 -36.62 12.72 15.47
C PHE A 20 -37.18 12.89 16.89
N GLU A 21 -38.14 12.09 17.24
CA GLU A 21 -38.66 12.04 18.60
C GLU A 21 -37.68 11.35 19.56
N VAL A 22 -37.50 11.92 20.72
CA VAL A 22 -36.67 11.31 21.77
C VAL A 22 -37.51 10.47 22.74
N PRO A 23 -36.95 9.44 23.41
CA PRO A 23 -37.66 8.63 24.38
C PRO A 23 -38.17 9.45 25.56
N GLU A 24 -39.17 8.91 26.29
CA GLU A 24 -39.65 9.50 27.53
C GLU A 24 -38.50 9.68 28.55
N GLY A 25 -38.45 10.83 29.18
CA GLY A 25 -37.37 11.21 30.10
C GLY A 25 -36.12 11.79 29.42
N TRP A 26 -36.10 11.87 28.10
CA TRP A 26 -35.07 12.61 27.37
C TRP A 26 -35.55 14.02 27.02
N SER A 27 -34.60 14.91 26.75
CA SER A 27 -34.91 16.30 26.37
C SER A 27 -33.90 16.79 25.33
N TRP A 28 -34.36 17.68 24.48
CA TRP A 28 -33.47 18.44 23.58
C TRP A 28 -32.84 19.60 24.32
N ALA A 29 -31.54 19.83 24.14
CA ALA A 29 -30.83 21.00 24.64
C ALA A 29 -29.83 21.52 23.59
N ARG A 30 -29.45 22.78 23.72
CA ARG A 30 -28.34 23.30 22.91
C ARG A 30 -27.02 23.13 23.69
N VAL A 31 -25.91 23.00 22.97
CA VAL A 31 -24.58 22.90 23.58
C VAL A 31 -24.33 24.07 24.52
N ARG A 32 -24.81 25.29 24.21
CA ARG A 32 -24.70 26.48 25.09
C ARG A 32 -25.34 26.31 26.47
N ASP A 33 -26.33 25.45 26.60
CA ASP A 33 -27.06 25.25 27.84
C ASP A 33 -26.30 24.34 28.81
N ILE A 34 -25.33 23.58 28.28
CA ILE A 34 -24.62 22.53 29.05
C ILE A 34 -23.11 22.69 29.06
N ALA A 35 -22.54 23.58 28.26
CA ALA A 35 -21.08 23.75 28.16
C ALA A 35 -20.71 25.14 27.60
N MET A 36 -19.44 25.49 27.74
CA MET A 36 -18.84 26.67 27.15
C MET A 36 -17.92 26.26 25.99
N VAL A 37 -17.85 27.07 24.95
CA VAL A 37 -16.93 26.86 23.81
C VAL A 37 -15.90 28.00 23.78
N LYS A 38 -14.60 27.64 23.75
CA LYS A 38 -13.49 28.61 23.71
C LYS A 38 -12.51 28.23 22.62
N GLY A 39 -12.05 29.22 21.84
CA GLY A 39 -11.07 29.01 20.77
C GLY A 39 -9.65 28.76 21.26
N GLY A 40 -8.87 28.03 20.50
CA GLY A 40 -7.43 27.97 20.65
C GLY A 40 -6.70 29.21 20.07
N LYS A 41 -5.39 29.20 20.05
CA LYS A 41 -4.58 30.36 19.63
C LYS A 41 -3.41 29.94 18.75
N ARG A 42 -3.18 30.73 17.69
CA ARG A 42 -1.96 30.65 16.86
C ARG A 42 -0.75 31.07 17.67
N LEU A 43 0.41 30.53 17.29
CA LEU A 43 1.69 31.03 17.80
C LEU A 43 1.83 32.55 17.56
N PRO A 44 2.50 33.29 18.46
CA PRO A 44 2.83 34.68 18.27
C PRO A 44 3.55 34.91 16.93
N LYS A 45 3.39 36.09 16.33
CA LYS A 45 4.03 36.42 15.06
C LYS A 45 5.56 36.35 15.19
N GLY A 46 6.18 35.56 14.31
CA GLY A 46 7.64 35.33 14.34
C GLY A 46 8.11 34.19 15.26
N ALA A 47 7.20 33.62 16.07
CA ALA A 47 7.53 32.44 16.88
C ALA A 47 7.52 31.15 16.05
N SER A 48 8.39 30.22 16.40
CA SER A 48 8.48 28.88 15.81
C SER A 48 8.36 27.79 16.88
N PHE A 49 8.10 26.57 16.47
CA PHE A 49 8.16 25.41 17.37
C PHE A 49 9.59 25.17 17.83
N SER A 50 9.72 24.64 19.04
CA SER A 50 11.00 24.18 19.59
C SER A 50 11.48 22.95 18.79
N GLU A 51 12.79 22.86 18.56
CA GLU A 51 13.43 21.66 18.02
C GLU A 51 13.59 20.57 19.11
N GLU A 52 13.64 20.97 20.37
CA GLU A 52 13.74 20.10 21.54
C GLU A 52 12.37 19.86 22.16
N ILE A 53 12.21 18.71 22.84
CA ILE A 53 11.04 18.39 23.64
C ILE A 53 11.06 19.25 24.90
N THR A 54 10.03 20.08 25.07
CA THR A 54 9.83 20.88 26.26
C THR A 54 8.66 20.34 27.10
N THR A 55 8.35 21.01 28.23
CA THR A 55 7.18 20.69 29.06
C THR A 55 5.85 21.17 28.45
N HIS A 56 5.89 21.95 27.36
CA HIS A 56 4.72 22.59 26.75
C HIS A 56 4.47 22.07 25.34
N ALA A 57 3.56 21.10 25.23
CA ALA A 57 3.09 20.63 23.92
C ALA A 57 2.10 21.64 23.31
N TYR A 58 2.12 21.76 21.99
CA TYR A 58 1.16 22.54 21.21
C TYR A 58 0.37 21.59 20.32
N ILE A 59 -0.91 21.37 20.68
CA ILE A 59 -1.80 20.40 20.04
C ILE A 59 -2.36 21.00 18.75
N ARG A 60 -2.05 20.35 17.61
CA ARG A 60 -2.49 20.75 16.27
C ARG A 60 -3.63 19.85 15.79
N VAL A 61 -4.39 20.29 14.78
CA VAL A 61 -5.42 19.47 14.12
C VAL A 61 -4.86 18.15 13.57
N THR A 62 -3.61 18.16 13.07
CA THR A 62 -2.94 16.97 12.58
C THR A 62 -2.67 15.91 13.65
N ASP A 63 -2.65 16.31 14.90
CA ASP A 63 -2.40 15.43 16.05
C ASP A 63 -3.71 14.83 16.58
N MET A 64 -4.87 15.39 16.20
CA MET A 64 -6.22 14.98 16.63
C MET A 64 -6.72 13.82 15.75
N LYS A 65 -6.68 12.60 16.28
CA LYS A 65 -7.05 11.36 15.58
C LYS A 65 -7.69 10.36 16.55
N ASN A 66 -8.56 9.50 16.02
CA ASN A 66 -9.18 8.40 16.77
C ASN A 66 -9.83 8.90 18.08
N HIS A 67 -10.57 10.01 18.00
CA HIS A 67 -11.28 10.64 19.13
C HIS A 67 -10.36 11.01 20.32
N SER A 68 -9.06 11.11 20.08
CA SER A 68 -8.02 11.44 21.06
C SER A 68 -6.92 12.28 20.39
N VAL A 69 -5.78 12.43 21.05
CA VAL A 69 -4.60 13.13 20.53
C VAL A 69 -3.44 12.15 20.41
N ASN A 70 -2.91 12.00 19.20
CA ASN A 70 -1.73 11.20 18.93
C ASN A 70 -0.47 11.89 19.48
N ILE A 71 0.20 11.25 20.41
CA ILE A 71 1.37 11.80 21.12
C ILE A 71 2.71 11.55 20.39
N SER A 72 2.74 10.75 19.32
CA SER A 72 4.01 10.33 18.68
C SER A 72 4.73 11.44 17.91
N ASN A 73 4.02 12.49 17.48
CA ASN A 73 4.55 13.56 16.62
C ASN A 73 4.18 14.96 17.08
N LEU A 74 4.05 15.16 18.39
CA LEU A 74 3.71 16.46 18.97
C LEU A 74 4.78 17.51 18.64
N ARG A 75 4.34 18.75 18.54
CA ARG A 75 5.22 19.91 18.50
C ARG A 75 5.24 20.56 19.87
N TYR A 76 6.39 21.16 20.19
CA TYR A 76 6.63 21.78 21.49
C TYR A 76 6.93 23.26 21.33
N ILE A 77 6.70 24.04 22.38
CA ILE A 77 6.95 25.48 22.42
C ILE A 77 7.80 25.82 23.65
N SER A 78 8.50 26.95 23.58
CA SER A 78 9.28 27.47 24.71
C SER A 78 8.38 28.02 25.82
N ASP A 79 8.93 28.16 27.03
CA ASP A 79 8.25 28.77 28.17
C ASP A 79 7.79 30.20 27.86
N GLU A 80 8.57 30.96 27.10
CA GLU A 80 8.21 32.32 26.70
C GLU A 80 6.94 32.32 25.81
N ILE A 81 6.89 31.44 24.82
CA ILE A 81 5.71 31.29 23.95
C ILE A 81 4.52 30.81 24.78
N PHE A 82 4.73 29.82 25.68
CA PHE A 82 3.68 29.34 26.57
C PHE A 82 3.09 30.48 27.40
N LEU A 83 3.91 31.31 28.04
CA LEU A 83 3.44 32.46 28.81
C LEU A 83 2.62 33.45 28.00
N ALA A 84 3.00 33.68 26.73
CA ALA A 84 2.27 34.57 25.83
C ALA A 84 0.87 34.06 25.44
N ILE A 85 0.66 32.73 25.42
CA ILE A 85 -0.61 32.09 25.03
C ILE A 85 -1.21 31.21 26.14
N LYS A 86 -0.82 31.40 27.39
CA LYS A 86 -1.23 30.57 28.55
C LYS A 86 -2.74 30.44 28.77
N ASN A 87 -3.54 31.41 28.30
CA ASN A 87 -4.99 31.39 28.43
C ASN A 87 -5.68 30.46 27.41
N TYR A 88 -4.91 29.92 26.47
CA TYR A 88 -5.41 29.09 25.36
C TYR A 88 -4.96 27.62 25.50
N THR A 89 -5.05 27.14 26.73
CA THR A 89 -4.78 25.73 27.04
C THR A 89 -6.06 24.92 27.02
N ILE A 90 -5.94 23.60 26.88
CA ILE A 90 -7.02 22.64 26.99
C ILE A 90 -6.73 21.67 28.13
N ALA A 91 -7.71 21.37 28.97
CA ALA A 91 -7.59 20.45 30.07
C ALA A 91 -8.07 19.05 29.71
N LYS A 92 -7.69 18.05 30.48
CA LYS A 92 -8.17 16.66 30.31
C LYS A 92 -9.68 16.51 30.46
N ASP A 93 -10.31 17.42 31.20
CA ASP A 93 -11.78 17.44 31.39
C ASP A 93 -12.52 18.17 30.27
N ASP A 94 -11.81 18.79 29.34
CA ASP A 94 -12.35 19.42 28.14
C ASP A 94 -12.48 18.42 26.98
N LEU A 95 -13.30 18.77 25.97
CA LEU A 95 -13.30 18.14 24.66
C LEU A 95 -12.73 19.10 23.63
N TYR A 96 -12.06 18.61 22.61
CA TYR A 96 -11.73 19.42 21.44
C TYR A 96 -12.75 19.22 20.31
N VAL A 97 -12.93 20.28 19.49
CA VAL A 97 -13.60 20.20 18.19
C VAL A 97 -12.77 20.96 17.17
N THR A 98 -12.44 20.31 16.05
CA THR A 98 -11.71 20.97 14.98
C THR A 98 -12.64 21.88 14.19
N ILE A 99 -12.19 23.12 13.89
CA ILE A 99 -13.01 24.13 13.21
C ILE A 99 -12.47 24.55 11.86
N ALA A 100 -11.24 24.14 11.49
CA ALA A 100 -10.63 24.41 10.20
C ALA A 100 -9.74 23.22 9.78
N GLY A 101 -9.60 23.01 8.49
CA GLY A 101 -8.98 21.80 7.94
C GLY A 101 -10.01 20.67 7.91
N THR A 102 -9.81 19.63 8.70
CA THR A 102 -10.83 18.58 8.92
C THR A 102 -11.84 19.12 9.95
N ILE A 103 -12.97 19.63 9.49
CA ILE A 103 -14.00 20.26 10.35
C ILE A 103 -14.81 19.20 11.08
N GLY A 104 -15.11 19.43 12.38
CA GLY A 104 -16.06 18.65 13.17
C GLY A 104 -15.46 17.42 13.85
N VAL A 105 -14.14 17.18 13.77
CA VAL A 105 -13.51 16.10 14.53
C VAL A 105 -13.56 16.43 16.02
N VAL A 106 -14.14 15.53 16.80
CA VAL A 106 -14.32 15.66 18.25
C VAL A 106 -13.51 14.59 18.97
N GLY A 107 -12.97 14.93 20.13
CA GLY A 107 -12.27 13.95 20.96
C GLY A 107 -11.89 14.46 22.33
N GLU A 108 -11.37 13.54 23.12
CA GLU A 108 -10.92 13.75 24.50
C GLU A 108 -9.42 14.03 24.56
N ILE A 109 -8.98 14.67 25.64
CA ILE A 109 -7.58 14.96 25.89
C ILE A 109 -6.99 13.89 26.81
N PRO A 110 -5.90 13.21 26.40
CA PRO A 110 -5.17 12.29 27.28
C PRO A 110 -4.60 13.00 28.52
N ASP A 111 -4.55 12.33 29.67
CA ASP A 111 -4.02 12.88 30.92
C ASP A 111 -2.63 13.52 30.78
N LYS A 112 -1.77 12.94 29.91
CA LYS A 112 -0.41 13.46 29.64
C LYS A 112 -0.39 14.84 28.97
N LEU A 113 -1.52 15.27 28.40
CA LEU A 113 -1.66 16.53 27.68
C LEU A 113 -2.56 17.53 28.44
N ASP A 114 -2.81 17.28 29.72
CA ASP A 114 -3.56 18.21 30.57
C ASP A 114 -2.88 19.58 30.62
N GLY A 115 -3.62 20.65 30.36
CA GLY A 115 -3.12 22.02 30.38
C GLY A 115 -2.24 22.44 29.20
N MET A 116 -2.13 21.66 28.14
CA MET A 116 -1.34 21.96 26.96
C MET A 116 -2.05 22.98 26.04
N ASN A 117 -1.28 23.67 25.19
CA ASN A 117 -1.82 24.70 24.30
C ASN A 117 -2.58 24.12 23.11
N LEU A 118 -3.69 24.76 22.75
CA LEU A 118 -4.56 24.38 21.65
C LEU A 118 -4.41 25.33 20.45
N THR A 119 -4.33 24.77 19.24
CA THR A 119 -4.25 25.50 17.96
C THR A 119 -5.51 26.37 17.72
N GLU A 120 -5.36 27.45 16.94
CA GLU A 120 -6.48 28.32 16.50
C GLU A 120 -7.46 27.62 15.52
N ASN A 121 -7.11 26.44 15.03
CA ASN A 121 -7.92 25.64 14.13
C ASN A 121 -8.82 24.63 14.87
N ALA A 122 -8.79 24.68 16.20
CA ALA A 122 -9.68 23.90 17.07
C ALA A 122 -10.23 24.79 18.19
N VAL A 123 -11.33 24.35 18.77
CA VAL A 123 -11.93 24.92 19.98
C VAL A 123 -11.96 23.86 21.07
N LYS A 124 -12.05 24.29 22.31
CA LYS A 124 -12.37 23.43 23.44
C LYS A 124 -13.79 23.64 23.92
N ILE A 125 -14.45 22.56 24.28
CA ILE A 125 -15.72 22.55 25.02
C ILE A 125 -15.36 22.30 26.48
N THR A 126 -15.69 23.24 27.35
CA THR A 126 -15.30 23.27 28.74
C THR A 126 -16.50 23.49 29.64
N ASN A 127 -16.35 23.27 30.97
CA ASN A 127 -17.46 23.41 31.95
C ASN A 127 -18.67 22.55 31.55
N ILE A 128 -18.43 21.32 31.20
CA ILE A 128 -19.45 20.37 30.73
C ILE A 128 -20.33 19.93 31.90
N ALA A 129 -21.62 20.19 31.83
CA ALA A 129 -22.59 19.89 32.89
C ALA A 129 -23.14 18.45 32.85
N ILE A 130 -22.85 17.70 31.81
CA ILE A 130 -23.25 16.29 31.59
C ILE A 130 -22.03 15.39 31.57
N ASN A 131 -22.21 14.09 31.38
CA ASN A 131 -21.06 13.19 31.20
C ASN A 131 -20.25 13.58 29.99
N LYS A 132 -18.94 13.82 30.14
CA LYS A 132 -18.02 14.28 29.08
C LYS A 132 -17.94 13.30 27.92
N SER A 133 -17.75 12.01 28.21
CA SER A 133 -17.65 10.98 27.16
C SER A 133 -18.97 10.78 26.42
N PHE A 134 -20.11 10.91 27.11
CA PHE A 134 -21.42 10.92 26.46
C PHE A 134 -21.53 12.09 25.48
N LEU A 135 -21.16 13.31 25.90
CA LEU A 135 -21.14 14.47 25.02
C LEU A 135 -20.20 14.24 23.80
N CYS A 136 -19.02 13.67 24.05
CA CYS A 136 -18.08 13.31 22.98
C CYS A 136 -18.73 12.38 21.94
N ILE A 137 -19.42 11.33 22.39
CA ILE A 137 -20.13 10.39 21.52
C ILE A 137 -21.25 11.09 20.73
N ILE A 138 -22.08 11.88 21.39
CA ILE A 138 -23.19 12.59 20.72
C ILE A 138 -22.68 13.56 19.65
N LEU A 139 -21.61 14.30 19.93
CA LEU A 139 -21.04 15.25 18.97
C LEU A 139 -20.43 14.58 17.74
N GLN A 140 -20.14 13.28 17.79
CA GLN A 140 -19.65 12.50 16.65
C GLN A 140 -20.75 11.94 15.75
N THR A 141 -22.01 11.94 16.22
CA THR A 141 -23.12 11.39 15.43
C THR A 141 -23.34 12.17 14.14
N ASP A 142 -23.77 11.46 13.08
CA ASP A 142 -24.08 12.06 11.79
C ASP A 142 -25.07 13.23 11.92
N PHE A 143 -26.04 13.10 12.81
CA PHE A 143 -27.01 14.15 13.08
C PHE A 143 -26.33 15.46 13.56
N VAL A 144 -25.35 15.39 14.47
CA VAL A 144 -24.61 16.58 14.91
C VAL A 144 -23.64 17.06 13.85
N GLN A 145 -22.97 16.14 13.18
CA GLN A 145 -22.02 16.47 12.11
C GLN A 145 -22.70 17.18 10.92
N GLN A 146 -23.94 16.82 10.59
CA GLN A 146 -24.74 17.54 9.59
C GLN A 146 -25.00 18.98 10.02
N GLN A 147 -25.35 19.23 11.31
CA GLN A 147 -25.53 20.59 11.81
C GLN A 147 -24.24 21.42 11.72
N PHE A 148 -23.06 20.81 11.79
CA PHE A 148 -21.79 21.49 11.57
C PHE A 148 -21.54 21.83 10.10
N GLN A 149 -22.05 21.03 9.17
CA GLN A 149 -21.80 21.14 7.72
C GLN A 149 -22.80 22.05 6.97
N ASP A 150 -24.08 22.06 7.34
CA ASP A 150 -25.20 22.63 6.57
C ASP A 150 -25.08 24.11 6.15
N LYS A 151 -24.08 24.85 6.60
CA LYS A 151 -23.85 26.24 6.21
C LYS A 151 -22.43 26.60 5.79
N THR A 152 -21.55 25.61 5.58
CA THR A 152 -20.13 25.85 5.23
C THR A 152 -19.86 25.94 3.73
N HIS A 153 -20.84 25.68 2.88
CA HIS A 153 -20.67 25.47 1.43
C HIS A 153 -20.39 26.71 0.56
N GLN A 154 -20.18 27.91 1.14
CA GLN A 154 -20.06 29.13 0.33
C GLN A 154 -18.70 29.83 0.32
N VAL A 155 -17.63 29.27 0.91
CA VAL A 155 -16.32 29.93 0.99
C VAL A 155 -15.18 28.97 0.66
N ALA A 156 -14.13 29.48 0.00
CA ALA A 156 -12.96 28.71 -0.43
C ALA A 156 -12.18 28.02 0.71
N MET A 157 -12.33 28.48 1.96
CA MET A 157 -11.83 27.83 3.18
C MET A 157 -12.91 27.87 4.26
N PRO A 158 -13.76 26.87 4.34
CA PRO A 158 -14.82 26.83 5.33
C PRO A 158 -14.24 26.73 6.75
N LYS A 159 -14.77 27.56 7.66
CA LYS A 159 -14.45 27.51 9.09
C LYS A 159 -15.73 27.38 9.89
N LEU A 160 -15.77 26.40 10.80
CA LEU A 160 -16.90 26.21 11.71
C LEU A 160 -16.92 27.32 12.76
N ALA A 161 -17.99 28.13 12.78
CA ALA A 161 -18.12 29.20 13.75
C ALA A 161 -18.46 28.65 15.15
N LEU A 162 -17.93 29.30 16.21
CA LEU A 162 -18.19 28.91 17.60
C LEU A 162 -19.68 28.95 17.93
N GLU A 163 -20.39 29.97 17.44
CA GLU A 163 -21.83 30.13 17.64
C GLU A 163 -22.64 28.96 17.08
N ARG A 164 -22.14 28.32 16.03
CA ARG A 164 -22.78 27.13 15.47
C ARG A 164 -22.65 25.93 16.41
N ILE A 165 -21.47 25.73 16.99
CA ILE A 165 -21.25 24.67 18.00
C ILE A 165 -22.16 24.94 19.20
N LEU A 166 -22.23 26.19 19.65
CA LEU A 166 -23.08 26.58 20.77
C LEU A 166 -24.57 26.41 20.51
N SER A 167 -25.02 26.64 19.25
CA SER A 167 -26.43 26.51 18.85
C SER A 167 -26.83 25.10 18.45
N THR A 168 -25.91 24.15 18.40
CA THR A 168 -26.15 22.76 18.01
C THR A 168 -27.13 22.09 18.98
N LEU A 169 -28.19 21.49 18.46
CA LEU A 169 -29.14 20.67 19.22
C LEU A 169 -28.59 19.30 19.48
N ILE A 170 -28.73 18.86 20.71
CA ILE A 170 -28.32 17.51 21.15
C ILE A 170 -29.40 16.89 22.04
N PRO A 171 -29.63 15.57 21.96
CA PRO A 171 -30.52 14.86 22.85
C PRO A 171 -29.81 14.54 24.17
N ILE A 172 -30.44 14.80 25.28
CA ILE A 172 -29.92 14.56 26.64
C ILE A 172 -30.82 13.56 27.37
N CYS A 173 -30.23 12.47 27.84
CA CYS A 173 -30.88 11.48 28.68
C CYS A 173 -30.51 11.64 30.17
N PRO A 174 -31.23 11.00 31.09
CA PRO A 174 -30.86 10.92 32.51
C PRO A 174 -29.42 10.44 32.71
N TYR A 175 -28.70 11.00 33.68
CA TYR A 175 -27.26 10.77 33.87
C TYR A 175 -26.86 9.29 33.96
N VAL A 176 -27.69 8.44 34.60
CA VAL A 176 -27.44 6.98 34.68
C VAL A 176 -27.46 6.34 33.28
N GLN A 177 -28.36 6.81 32.40
CA GLN A 177 -28.40 6.30 31.01
C GLN A 177 -27.19 6.81 30.20
N GLN A 178 -26.69 8.02 30.46
CA GLN A 178 -25.46 8.50 29.81
C GLN A 178 -24.28 7.56 30.11
N LEU A 179 -24.12 7.15 31.38
CA LEU A 179 -23.07 6.20 31.76
C LEU A 179 -23.24 4.84 31.07
N GLN A 180 -24.47 4.34 31.00
CA GLN A 180 -24.76 3.07 30.30
C GLN A 180 -24.47 3.14 28.80
N ILE A 181 -24.77 4.27 28.16
CA ILE A 181 -24.48 4.50 26.73
C ILE A 181 -22.97 4.53 26.51
N VAL A 182 -22.23 5.25 27.35
CA VAL A 182 -20.75 5.30 27.26
C VAL A 182 -20.13 3.92 27.43
N ASP A 183 -20.55 3.14 28.42
CA ASP A 183 -20.04 1.79 28.65
C ASP A 183 -20.29 0.88 27.45
N ARG A 184 -21.53 0.87 26.93
CA ARG A 184 -21.86 0.07 25.75
C ARG A 184 -21.10 0.53 24.51
N PHE A 185 -20.94 1.83 24.31
CA PHE A 185 -20.19 2.38 23.18
C PHE A 185 -18.71 1.93 23.26
N GLN A 186 -18.08 2.03 24.43
CA GLN A 186 -16.70 1.57 24.64
C GLN A 186 -16.50 0.09 24.34
N VAL A 187 -17.45 -0.75 24.75
CA VAL A 187 -17.42 -2.19 24.42
C VAL A 187 -17.47 -2.40 22.90
N CYS A 188 -18.37 -1.71 22.20
CA CYS A 188 -18.49 -1.81 20.76
C CYS A 188 -17.24 -1.27 20.03
N ASP A 189 -16.71 -0.14 20.45
CA ASP A 189 -15.52 0.50 19.88
C ASP A 189 -14.27 -0.38 20.05
N ASN A 190 -14.07 -0.95 21.24
CA ASN A 190 -13.00 -1.92 21.47
C ASN A 190 -13.14 -3.16 20.60
N PHE A 191 -14.36 -3.66 20.39
CA PHE A 191 -14.62 -4.81 19.53
C PHE A 191 -14.28 -4.50 18.06
N LEU A 192 -14.71 -3.33 17.55
CA LEU A 192 -14.38 -2.89 16.20
C LEU A 192 -12.87 -2.72 16.02
N SER A 193 -12.19 -2.08 16.97
CA SER A 193 -10.73 -1.93 16.95
C SER A 193 -9.98 -3.26 16.92
N THR A 194 -10.51 -4.27 17.64
CA THR A 194 -9.94 -5.63 17.61
C THR A 194 -10.10 -6.26 16.24
N ILE A 195 -11.30 -6.17 15.63
CA ILE A 195 -11.56 -6.67 14.28
C ILE A 195 -10.61 -6.03 13.25
N ASP A 196 -10.43 -4.71 13.31
CA ASP A 196 -9.54 -4.00 12.39
C ASP A 196 -8.08 -4.46 12.55
N THR A 197 -7.63 -4.63 13.78
CA THR A 197 -6.28 -5.12 14.08
C THR A 197 -6.07 -6.54 13.56
N GLU A 198 -7.01 -7.44 13.84
CA GLU A 198 -6.94 -8.84 13.37
C GLU A 198 -6.98 -8.92 11.83
N LYS A 199 -7.76 -8.06 11.19
CA LYS A 199 -7.81 -7.94 9.73
C LYS A 199 -6.45 -7.54 9.15
N GLU A 200 -5.80 -6.52 9.72
CA GLU A 200 -4.46 -6.09 9.30
C GLU A 200 -3.41 -7.20 9.51
N GLU A 201 -3.48 -7.93 10.62
CA GLU A 201 -2.58 -9.05 10.88
C GLU A 201 -2.78 -10.18 9.87
N LEU A 202 -4.03 -10.53 9.55
CA LEU A 202 -4.33 -11.54 8.53
C LEU A 202 -3.81 -11.11 7.14
N GLN A 203 -3.96 -9.85 6.75
CA GLN A 203 -3.41 -9.33 5.50
C GLN A 203 -1.87 -9.48 5.45
N LYS A 204 -1.17 -9.20 6.55
CA LYS A 204 0.27 -9.43 6.66
C LYS A 204 0.65 -10.90 6.52
N ILE A 205 -0.07 -11.79 7.20
CA ILE A 205 0.15 -13.25 7.12
C ILE A 205 -0.04 -13.73 5.69
N VAL A 206 -1.07 -13.28 4.99
CA VAL A 206 -1.33 -13.62 3.58
C VAL A 206 -0.16 -13.19 2.70
N SER A 207 0.30 -11.95 2.84
CA SER A 207 1.45 -11.42 2.08
C SER A 207 2.74 -12.23 2.33
N LEU A 208 3.04 -12.51 3.60
CA LEU A 208 4.20 -13.33 3.97
C LEU A 208 4.09 -14.76 3.43
N SER A 209 2.87 -15.34 3.43
CA SER A 209 2.63 -16.67 2.90
C SER A 209 2.86 -16.73 1.38
N LYS A 210 2.40 -15.73 0.61
CA LYS A 210 2.70 -15.61 -0.82
C LYS A 210 4.21 -15.65 -1.08
N SER A 211 4.94 -14.79 -0.41
CA SER A 211 6.40 -14.70 -0.54
C SER A 211 7.09 -16.02 -0.17
N LYS A 212 6.64 -16.66 0.92
CA LYS A 212 7.22 -17.93 1.38
C LYS A 212 6.94 -19.09 0.43
N ILE A 213 5.73 -19.16 -0.14
CA ILE A 213 5.36 -20.18 -1.12
C ILE A 213 6.22 -20.07 -2.38
N LEU A 214 6.42 -18.83 -2.88
CA LEU A 214 7.32 -18.58 -4.00
C LEU A 214 8.78 -18.96 -3.68
N ASP A 215 9.28 -18.61 -2.50
CA ASP A 215 10.65 -19.00 -2.06
C ASP A 215 10.80 -20.52 -2.00
N LEU A 216 9.80 -21.25 -1.50
CA LEU A 216 9.82 -22.72 -1.50
C LEU A 216 9.79 -23.29 -2.92
N ALA A 217 9.03 -22.68 -3.83
CA ALA A 217 8.95 -23.10 -5.22
C ALA A 217 10.29 -23.01 -5.95
N ILE A 218 10.94 -21.86 -5.86
CA ILE A 218 12.22 -21.62 -6.55
C ILE A 218 13.41 -22.36 -5.94
N ARG A 219 13.26 -22.88 -4.72
CA ARG A 219 14.26 -23.72 -4.04
C ARG A 219 13.98 -25.21 -4.17
N GLY A 220 12.96 -25.61 -4.96
CA GLY A 220 12.57 -27.01 -5.16
C GLY A 220 12.05 -27.68 -3.89
N LYS A 221 11.39 -26.93 -3.00
CA LYS A 221 10.82 -27.42 -1.72
C LYS A 221 9.29 -27.39 -1.69
N LEU A 222 8.64 -27.00 -2.79
CA LEU A 222 7.18 -26.87 -2.87
C LEU A 222 6.47 -28.16 -3.28
N VAL A 223 7.12 -28.94 -4.13
CA VAL A 223 6.60 -30.23 -4.61
C VAL A 223 7.63 -31.34 -4.32
N PRO A 224 7.19 -32.60 -4.13
CA PRO A 224 8.10 -33.73 -4.07
C PRO A 224 8.84 -33.87 -5.40
N GLN A 225 10.13 -34.21 -5.35
CA GLN A 225 10.92 -34.51 -6.53
C GLN A 225 10.66 -35.93 -7.00
N ASP A 226 10.50 -36.12 -8.33
CA ASP A 226 10.46 -37.45 -8.92
C ASP A 226 11.87 -37.82 -9.43
N LEU A 227 12.43 -38.89 -8.88
CA LEU A 227 13.75 -39.39 -9.25
C LEU A 227 13.79 -39.97 -10.68
N ASN A 228 12.63 -40.20 -11.30
CA ASN A 228 12.52 -40.67 -12.68
C ASN A 228 12.44 -39.55 -13.70
N ASP A 229 12.33 -38.30 -13.25
CA ASP A 229 12.34 -37.14 -14.16
C ASP A 229 13.73 -36.96 -14.77
N ASP A 230 13.77 -36.66 -16.06
CA ASP A 230 14.99 -36.26 -16.75
C ASP A 230 15.58 -35.01 -16.06
N PRO A 231 16.84 -35.02 -15.63
CA PRO A 231 17.47 -33.86 -15.03
C PRO A 231 17.43 -32.65 -15.96
N ALA A 232 17.43 -31.43 -15.43
CA ALA A 232 17.45 -30.19 -16.20
C ALA A 232 18.64 -30.12 -17.19
N SER A 233 19.74 -30.85 -16.95
CA SER A 233 20.87 -30.99 -17.87
C SER A 233 20.45 -31.55 -19.22
N VAL A 234 19.60 -32.58 -19.23
CA VAL A 234 19.09 -33.21 -20.45
C VAL A 234 18.27 -32.22 -21.28
N LEU A 235 17.41 -31.44 -20.62
CA LEU A 235 16.63 -30.39 -21.26
C LEU A 235 17.53 -29.33 -21.93
N ILE A 236 18.53 -28.87 -21.19
CA ILE A 236 19.45 -27.83 -21.64
C ILE A 236 20.32 -28.34 -22.81
N GLU A 237 20.81 -29.59 -22.76
CA GLU A 237 21.58 -30.20 -23.82
C GLU A 237 20.74 -30.33 -25.12
N ARG A 238 19.47 -30.74 -25.03
CA ARG A 238 18.55 -30.80 -26.17
C ARG A 238 18.37 -29.40 -26.78
N ILE A 239 18.10 -28.39 -25.97
CA ILE A 239 17.90 -27.02 -26.49
C ILE A 239 19.17 -26.46 -27.11
N ARG A 240 20.36 -26.79 -26.58
CA ARG A 240 21.65 -26.44 -27.18
C ARG A 240 21.84 -27.12 -28.55
N ALA A 241 21.53 -28.40 -28.66
CA ALA A 241 21.62 -29.12 -29.90
C ALA A 241 20.70 -28.52 -30.98
N GLU A 242 19.47 -28.17 -30.62
CA GLU A 242 18.52 -27.49 -31.53
C GLU A 242 19.04 -26.11 -31.97
N LYS A 243 19.60 -25.32 -31.04
CA LYS A 243 20.23 -24.02 -31.33
C LYS A 243 21.41 -24.16 -32.28
N GLU A 244 22.30 -25.12 -32.06
CA GLU A 244 23.46 -25.38 -32.91
C GLU A 244 23.01 -25.73 -34.37
N GLU A 245 21.92 -26.46 -34.51
CA GLU A 245 21.37 -26.78 -35.82
C GLU A 245 20.82 -25.51 -36.50
N LEU A 246 20.11 -24.63 -35.76
CA LEU A 246 19.64 -23.35 -36.30
C LEU A 246 20.78 -22.39 -36.66
N ILE A 247 21.89 -22.43 -35.92
CA ILE A 247 23.10 -21.66 -36.21
C ILE A 247 23.75 -22.18 -37.51
N LYS A 248 23.88 -23.49 -37.68
CA LYS A 248 24.40 -24.10 -38.90
C LYS A 248 23.55 -23.77 -40.14
N GLN A 249 22.21 -23.67 -39.95
CA GLN A 249 21.28 -23.25 -40.99
C GLN A 249 21.31 -21.73 -41.24
N GLY A 250 22.09 -20.95 -40.47
CA GLY A 250 22.16 -19.49 -40.61
C GLY A 250 20.93 -18.75 -40.15
N LYS A 251 20.00 -19.42 -39.43
CA LYS A 251 18.75 -18.82 -38.94
C LYS A 251 18.96 -17.95 -37.69
N ILE A 252 19.93 -18.30 -36.86
CA ILE A 252 20.29 -17.54 -35.66
C ILE A 252 21.81 -17.37 -35.56
N LYS A 253 22.23 -16.30 -34.85
CA LYS A 253 23.67 -16.04 -34.63
C LYS A 253 24.09 -16.66 -33.29
N ARG A 254 25.32 -17.20 -33.29
CA ARG A 254 25.92 -17.73 -32.04
C ARG A 254 26.05 -16.65 -30.99
N ASN A 255 25.56 -16.93 -29.79
CA ASN A 255 25.77 -16.05 -28.61
C ASN A 255 27.16 -16.34 -28.02
N LYS A 256 28.04 -15.33 -28.01
CA LYS A 256 29.40 -15.45 -27.47
C LYS A 256 29.47 -15.58 -25.95
N LYS A 257 28.35 -15.31 -25.23
CA LYS A 257 28.25 -15.37 -23.78
C LYS A 257 27.63 -16.67 -23.26
N GLU A 258 27.36 -17.64 -24.13
CA GLU A 258 26.75 -18.89 -23.69
C GLU A 258 27.65 -19.60 -22.70
N SER A 259 27.14 -19.91 -21.51
CA SER A 259 27.87 -20.56 -20.45
C SER A 259 27.22 -21.86 -20.00
N VAL A 260 28.00 -22.68 -19.33
CA VAL A 260 27.57 -23.91 -18.65
C VAL A 260 27.98 -23.81 -17.21
N ILE A 261 27.01 -23.90 -16.30
CA ILE A 261 27.29 -23.99 -14.85
C ILE A 261 27.17 -25.45 -14.44
N PHE A 262 28.18 -25.96 -13.74
CA PHE A 262 28.20 -27.33 -13.29
C PHE A 262 28.88 -27.43 -11.91
N LYS A 263 28.63 -28.51 -11.20
CA LYS A 263 29.28 -28.84 -9.92
C LYS A 263 30.47 -29.73 -10.15
N GLY A 264 31.64 -29.34 -9.68
CA GLY A 264 32.87 -30.11 -9.75
C GLY A 264 32.92 -31.28 -8.75
N ASP A 265 33.93 -32.12 -8.86
CA ASP A 265 34.17 -33.26 -7.95
C ASP A 265 34.45 -32.80 -6.51
N ASP A 266 34.95 -31.60 -6.35
CA ASP A 266 35.19 -30.92 -5.07
C ASP A 266 33.93 -30.31 -4.45
N ASN A 267 32.77 -30.55 -5.07
CA ASN A 267 31.46 -30.02 -4.66
C ASN A 267 31.26 -28.50 -4.88
N SER A 268 32.23 -27.81 -5.51
CA SER A 268 32.18 -26.40 -5.84
C SER A 268 31.48 -26.15 -7.18
N TYR A 269 30.88 -24.95 -7.35
CA TYR A 269 30.22 -24.56 -8.61
C TYR A 269 31.23 -23.86 -9.55
N TYR A 270 31.20 -24.25 -10.79
CA TYR A 270 32.06 -23.72 -11.86
C TYR A 270 31.18 -23.21 -13.02
N GLU A 271 31.58 -22.10 -13.61
CA GLU A 271 31.01 -21.61 -14.86
C GLU A 271 32.04 -21.72 -15.99
N LYS A 272 31.65 -22.39 -17.09
CA LYS A 272 32.44 -22.51 -18.32
C LYS A 272 31.89 -21.61 -19.39
N ILE A 273 32.74 -20.68 -19.90
CA ILE A 273 32.44 -19.78 -21.03
C ILE A 273 33.51 -20.00 -22.09
N GLY A 274 33.16 -20.66 -23.18
CA GLY A 274 34.18 -21.13 -24.18
C GLY A 274 35.18 -22.06 -23.52
N ASP A 275 36.47 -21.68 -23.55
CA ASP A 275 37.57 -22.47 -22.90
C ASP A 275 37.89 -22.05 -21.47
N LYS A 276 37.26 -20.97 -20.99
CA LYS A 276 37.53 -20.43 -19.62
C LYS A 276 36.60 -21.10 -18.63
N ILE A 277 37.15 -21.56 -17.54
CA ILE A 277 36.43 -22.11 -16.38
C ILE A 277 36.75 -21.26 -15.17
N GLU A 278 35.73 -20.77 -14.47
CA GLU A 278 35.84 -19.96 -13.27
C GLU A 278 35.04 -20.60 -12.13
N ASN A 279 35.55 -20.55 -10.91
CA ASN A 279 34.79 -20.89 -9.72
C ASN A 279 33.80 -19.74 -9.42
N ILE A 280 32.56 -20.10 -9.11
CA ILE A 280 31.46 -19.13 -8.87
C ILE A 280 30.74 -19.43 -7.55
N ASP A 281 31.33 -20.17 -6.62
CA ASP A 281 30.69 -20.52 -5.34
C ASP A 281 30.19 -19.30 -4.57
N ASP A 282 30.94 -18.22 -4.59
CA ASP A 282 30.59 -16.95 -3.96
C ASP A 282 29.34 -16.26 -4.57
N GLN A 283 28.95 -16.68 -5.77
CA GLN A 283 27.74 -16.17 -6.46
C GLN A 283 26.53 -17.07 -6.27
N ILE A 284 26.68 -18.28 -5.74
CA ILE A 284 25.58 -19.24 -5.56
C ILE A 284 24.77 -18.85 -4.31
N PRO A 285 23.50 -18.49 -4.47
CA PRO A 285 22.71 -17.94 -3.35
C PRO A 285 22.15 -19.01 -2.41
N PHE A 286 21.99 -20.25 -2.90
CA PHE A 286 21.51 -21.40 -2.15
C PHE A 286 21.76 -22.71 -2.89
N ASP A 287 21.72 -23.82 -2.16
CA ASP A 287 21.83 -25.15 -2.75
C ASP A 287 20.57 -25.53 -3.51
N LEU A 288 20.77 -26.14 -4.69
CA LEU A 288 19.70 -26.69 -5.51
C LEU A 288 19.47 -28.17 -5.20
N PRO A 289 18.21 -28.66 -5.36
CA PRO A 289 17.91 -30.09 -5.30
C PRO A 289 18.61 -30.88 -6.42
N GLN A 290 18.63 -32.20 -6.26
CA GLN A 290 19.13 -33.09 -7.31
C GLN A 290 18.33 -32.91 -8.61
N GLY A 291 19.00 -32.92 -9.74
CA GLY A 291 18.36 -32.74 -11.06
C GLY A 291 18.15 -31.29 -11.49
N TRP A 292 18.30 -30.31 -10.57
CA TRP A 292 18.25 -28.88 -10.90
C TRP A 292 19.63 -28.34 -11.30
N LEU A 293 19.62 -27.24 -12.03
CA LEU A 293 20.84 -26.52 -12.44
C LEU A 293 20.70 -25.02 -12.23
N TRP A 294 21.85 -24.35 -12.07
CA TRP A 294 21.94 -22.90 -12.21
C TRP A 294 22.19 -22.50 -13.66
N CYS A 295 21.49 -21.50 -14.15
CA CYS A 295 21.72 -20.91 -15.47
C CYS A 295 21.76 -19.38 -15.39
N ARG A 296 22.57 -18.75 -16.24
CA ARG A 296 22.48 -17.30 -16.46
C ARG A 296 21.26 -16.94 -17.32
N GLY A 297 20.72 -15.73 -17.14
CA GLY A 297 19.55 -15.27 -17.88
C GLY A 297 19.76 -15.30 -19.41
N TYR A 298 20.94 -14.99 -19.90
CA TYR A 298 21.26 -15.09 -21.34
C TYR A 298 21.24 -16.53 -21.90
N SER A 299 21.23 -17.52 -21.02
CA SER A 299 21.05 -18.94 -21.39
C SER A 299 19.60 -19.41 -21.27
N CYS A 300 18.76 -18.70 -20.49
CA CYS A 300 17.35 -19.01 -20.25
C CYS A 300 16.38 -18.23 -21.14
N PHE A 301 16.79 -17.04 -21.60
CA PHE A 301 15.93 -16.14 -22.33
C PHE A 301 16.38 -15.97 -23.79
N GLU A 302 15.42 -15.78 -24.67
CA GLU A 302 15.69 -15.32 -26.02
C GLU A 302 16.13 -13.85 -26.04
N GLY A 303 16.79 -13.44 -27.12
CA GLY A 303 17.07 -12.02 -27.35
C GLY A 303 15.77 -11.23 -27.52
N MET A 304 15.72 -10.04 -26.90
CA MET A 304 14.56 -9.15 -27.09
C MET A 304 14.44 -8.71 -28.53
N GLU A 305 13.25 -8.81 -29.09
CA GLU A 305 12.92 -8.34 -30.44
C GLU A 305 12.42 -6.90 -30.36
N SER A 306 12.77 -6.14 -31.42
CA SER A 306 12.29 -4.79 -31.61
C SER A 306 11.34 -4.75 -32.82
N THR A 307 10.24 -4.03 -32.66
CA THR A 307 9.24 -3.79 -33.69
C THR A 307 8.88 -2.31 -33.74
N LYS A 308 8.22 -1.89 -34.80
CA LYS A 308 7.66 -0.55 -34.91
C LYS A 308 6.15 -0.64 -35.02
N PRO A 309 5.40 0.30 -34.44
CA PRO A 309 3.97 0.42 -34.67
C PRO A 309 3.67 0.47 -36.19
N GLN A 310 2.62 -0.26 -36.63
CA GLN A 310 2.18 -0.33 -37.99
C GLN A 310 0.65 -0.19 -38.07
N GLY A 311 0.15 0.18 -39.26
CA GLY A 311 -1.28 0.42 -39.45
C GLY A 311 -1.71 1.83 -39.07
N GLU A 312 -2.97 2.00 -38.72
CA GLU A 312 -3.55 3.27 -38.29
C GLU A 312 -3.48 3.43 -36.78
N TYR A 313 -3.71 2.35 -36.02
CA TYR A 313 -3.66 2.25 -34.57
C TYR A 313 -2.84 1.05 -34.13
N PHE A 314 -2.38 1.09 -32.89
CA PHE A 314 -1.71 -0.04 -32.22
C PHE A 314 -1.97 -0.01 -30.72
N ASP A 315 -1.81 -1.15 -30.05
CA ASP A 315 -1.97 -1.30 -28.61
C ASP A 315 -0.61 -1.25 -27.92
N TYR A 316 -0.47 -0.33 -26.97
CA TYR A 316 0.78 -0.01 -26.26
C TYR A 316 0.70 -0.37 -24.80
N ILE A 317 1.71 -1.10 -24.32
CA ILE A 317 1.88 -1.42 -22.90
C ILE A 317 3.02 -0.56 -22.34
N ASP A 318 2.67 0.43 -21.53
CA ASP A 318 3.63 1.19 -20.74
C ASP A 318 3.69 0.65 -19.29
N ILE A 319 4.61 1.17 -18.46
CA ILE A 319 4.82 0.70 -17.09
C ILE A 319 3.55 0.88 -16.24
N ASP A 320 2.81 1.96 -16.48
CA ASP A 320 1.54 2.26 -15.78
C ASP A 320 0.38 1.30 -16.13
N ALA A 321 0.51 0.55 -17.21
CA ALA A 321 -0.45 -0.48 -17.61
C ALA A 321 -0.42 -1.73 -16.69
N ILE A 322 0.61 -1.88 -15.85
CA ILE A 322 0.77 -3.06 -15.01
C ILE A 322 0.09 -2.87 -13.65
N ASP A 323 -0.70 -3.86 -13.25
CA ASP A 323 -1.10 -4.05 -11.87
C ASP A 323 -0.02 -4.81 -11.11
N ASN A 324 0.77 -4.09 -10.35
CA ASN A 324 1.89 -4.66 -9.60
C ASN A 324 1.48 -5.46 -8.36
N ARG A 325 0.21 -5.42 -7.95
CA ARG A 325 -0.33 -6.25 -6.86
C ARG A 325 -0.76 -7.62 -7.36
N ASN A 326 -1.41 -7.61 -8.54
CA ASN A 326 -1.93 -8.82 -9.17
C ASN A 326 -0.99 -9.35 -10.26
N HIS A 327 0.10 -8.65 -10.56
CA HIS A 327 1.09 -8.99 -11.59
C HIS A 327 0.46 -9.29 -12.96
N CYS A 328 -0.50 -8.44 -13.37
CA CYS A 328 -1.20 -8.57 -14.64
C CYS A 328 -1.23 -7.25 -15.43
N ILE A 329 -1.54 -7.31 -16.70
CA ILE A 329 -1.76 -6.15 -17.54
C ILE A 329 -3.21 -5.70 -17.33
N LYS A 330 -3.42 -4.47 -16.78
CA LYS A 330 -4.75 -3.90 -16.56
C LYS A 330 -5.41 -3.52 -17.87
N GLU A 331 -4.73 -2.64 -18.63
CA GLU A 331 -5.25 -2.08 -19.87
C GLU A 331 -4.10 -1.56 -20.74
N SER A 332 -4.08 -1.96 -22.00
CA SER A 332 -3.18 -1.38 -23.02
C SER A 332 -3.77 -0.06 -23.54
N LYS A 333 -2.91 0.88 -23.91
CA LYS A 333 -3.31 2.15 -24.52
C LYS A 333 -3.50 1.95 -26.01
N HIS A 334 -4.71 2.18 -26.52
CA HIS A 334 -4.98 2.19 -27.97
C HIS A 334 -4.59 3.55 -28.55
N LEU A 335 -3.53 3.60 -29.34
CA LEU A 335 -2.92 4.85 -29.83
C LEU A 335 -2.83 4.88 -31.36
N PRO A 336 -3.04 6.05 -32.00
CA PRO A 336 -2.72 6.21 -33.41
C PRO A 336 -1.19 6.13 -33.60
N VAL A 337 -0.77 5.49 -34.71
CA VAL A 337 0.66 5.27 -35.00
C VAL A 337 1.44 6.57 -35.11
N GLU A 338 0.82 7.65 -35.62
CA GLU A 338 1.42 9.00 -35.71
C GLU A 338 1.80 9.57 -34.34
N ASN A 339 1.10 9.15 -33.26
CA ASN A 339 1.34 9.59 -31.88
C ASN A 339 2.12 8.52 -31.07
N ALA A 340 2.78 7.58 -31.75
CA ALA A 340 3.51 6.51 -31.08
C ALA A 340 4.66 7.06 -30.23
N PRO A 341 4.70 6.74 -28.92
CA PRO A 341 5.86 7.09 -28.10
C PRO A 341 7.15 6.48 -28.65
N SER A 342 8.25 7.21 -28.60
CA SER A 342 9.57 6.72 -29.05
C SER A 342 10.02 5.45 -28.30
N ARG A 343 9.40 5.15 -27.14
CA ARG A 343 9.64 3.95 -26.33
C ARG A 343 8.83 2.73 -26.80
N ALA A 344 7.85 2.88 -27.68
CA ALA A 344 6.99 1.79 -28.17
C ALA A 344 7.71 0.96 -29.25
N ILE A 345 8.65 0.12 -28.82
CA ILE A 345 9.50 -0.66 -29.75
C ILE A 345 9.76 -2.10 -29.31
N ARG A 346 9.22 -2.58 -28.20
CA ARG A 346 9.44 -3.96 -27.75
C ARG A 346 8.33 -4.87 -28.24
N ALA A 347 8.68 -5.87 -29.06
CA ALA A 347 7.75 -6.92 -29.43
C ALA A 347 7.45 -7.81 -28.21
N VAL A 348 6.19 -8.19 -28.07
CA VAL A 348 5.72 -9.15 -27.05
C VAL A 348 4.91 -10.24 -27.72
N ARG A 349 4.81 -11.39 -27.07
CA ARG A 349 3.96 -12.51 -27.47
C ARG A 349 3.32 -13.15 -26.25
N LYS A 350 2.32 -13.99 -26.45
CA LYS A 350 1.75 -14.78 -25.35
C LYS A 350 2.85 -15.52 -24.58
N GLY A 351 2.83 -15.41 -23.26
CA GLY A 351 3.84 -16.01 -22.39
C GLY A 351 5.14 -15.19 -22.22
N SER A 352 5.29 -14.05 -22.89
CA SER A 352 6.35 -13.09 -22.56
C SER A 352 6.16 -12.57 -21.14
N VAL A 353 7.24 -12.44 -20.36
CA VAL A 353 7.19 -11.79 -19.05
C VAL A 353 7.81 -10.41 -19.16
N LEU A 354 7.01 -9.40 -18.85
CA LEU A 354 7.42 -8.00 -18.79
C LEU A 354 8.05 -7.75 -17.42
N PHE A 355 9.30 -7.31 -17.36
CA PHE A 355 9.99 -6.93 -16.14
C PHE A 355 10.40 -5.45 -16.22
N SER A 356 9.87 -4.59 -15.36
CA SER A 356 10.23 -3.17 -15.37
C SER A 356 11.69 -2.96 -14.98
N LEU A 357 12.45 -2.31 -15.86
CA LEU A 357 13.82 -1.89 -15.58
C LEU A 357 13.87 -0.64 -14.70
N VAL A 358 12.77 0.15 -14.68
CA VAL A 358 12.66 1.39 -13.92
C VAL A 358 11.94 1.12 -12.61
N ARG A 359 12.54 1.52 -11.50
CA ARG A 359 12.01 1.29 -10.15
C ARG A 359 11.57 -0.16 -9.94
N PRO A 360 12.46 -1.13 -10.14
CA PRO A 360 12.10 -2.56 -10.09
C PRO A 360 11.51 -2.97 -8.73
N TYR A 361 11.80 -2.25 -7.66
CA TYR A 361 11.18 -2.44 -6.34
C TYR A 361 9.66 -2.20 -6.31
N LEU A 362 9.09 -1.55 -7.34
CA LEU A 362 7.64 -1.43 -7.50
C LEU A 362 6.99 -2.69 -8.08
N GLU A 363 7.80 -3.67 -8.48
CA GLU A 363 7.34 -4.98 -8.98
C GLU A 363 6.34 -4.88 -10.14
N ASN A 364 6.53 -3.90 -11.05
CA ASN A 364 5.76 -3.84 -12.29
C ASN A 364 6.20 -4.98 -13.22
N ILE A 365 5.72 -6.18 -12.91
CA ILE A 365 6.02 -7.44 -13.60
C ILE A 365 4.69 -8.10 -13.98
N ALA A 366 4.56 -8.55 -15.22
CA ALA A 366 3.36 -9.26 -15.67
C ALA A 366 3.69 -10.26 -16.78
N ILE A 367 2.90 -11.34 -16.86
CA ILE A 367 2.93 -12.23 -17.99
C ILE A 367 1.92 -11.76 -19.05
N VAL A 368 2.32 -11.80 -20.32
CA VAL A 368 1.47 -11.42 -21.47
C VAL A 368 0.49 -12.54 -21.77
N ASP A 369 -0.79 -12.26 -21.67
CA ASP A 369 -1.89 -13.15 -22.03
C ASP A 369 -2.21 -13.12 -23.54
N GLU A 370 -3.20 -13.89 -23.97
CA GLU A 370 -3.64 -13.95 -25.36
C GLU A 370 -4.12 -12.59 -25.87
N LYS A 371 -4.88 -11.85 -25.05
CA LYS A 371 -5.45 -10.55 -25.41
C LYS A 371 -4.37 -9.52 -25.77
N HIS A 372 -3.24 -9.55 -25.06
CA HIS A 372 -2.15 -8.58 -25.21
C HIS A 372 -0.98 -9.08 -26.06
N SER A 373 -1.12 -10.25 -26.70
CA SER A 373 -0.03 -10.91 -27.47
C SER A 373 0.46 -10.11 -28.68
N ASN A 374 -0.35 -9.20 -29.21
CA ASN A 374 -0.02 -8.35 -30.36
C ASN A 374 0.32 -6.91 -29.98
N CYS A 375 0.42 -6.60 -28.69
CA CYS A 375 0.77 -5.27 -28.21
C CYS A 375 2.26 -4.98 -28.46
N ILE A 376 2.60 -3.70 -28.39
CA ILE A 376 4.00 -3.23 -28.36
C ILE A 376 4.29 -2.70 -26.96
N ALA A 377 5.35 -3.19 -26.31
CA ALA A 377 5.71 -2.73 -24.98
C ALA A 377 6.78 -1.64 -25.01
N SER A 378 6.84 -0.89 -23.90
CA SER A 378 7.82 0.17 -23.64
C SER A 378 9.24 -0.38 -23.51
N THR A 379 10.23 0.42 -23.91
CA THR A 379 11.66 0.16 -23.58
C THR A 379 11.96 0.19 -22.09
N GLY A 380 11.03 0.65 -21.26
CA GLY A 380 11.12 0.57 -19.80
C GLY A 380 11.07 -0.87 -19.30
N PHE A 381 10.65 -1.84 -20.13
CA PHE A 381 10.65 -3.25 -19.80
C PHE A 381 11.83 -4.02 -20.42
N TYR A 382 12.34 -4.98 -19.68
CA TYR A 382 13.00 -6.15 -20.24
C TYR A 382 11.93 -7.21 -20.54
N ILE A 383 11.94 -7.72 -21.77
CA ILE A 383 10.99 -8.75 -22.19
C ILE A 383 11.68 -10.12 -22.04
N CYS A 384 11.27 -10.88 -21.02
CA CYS A 384 11.73 -12.25 -20.86
C CYS A 384 10.89 -13.16 -21.77
N ASN A 385 11.50 -13.66 -22.82
CA ASN A 385 10.92 -14.70 -23.68
C ASN A 385 11.65 -16.01 -23.39
N SER A 386 10.92 -17.06 -23.08
CA SER A 386 11.51 -18.38 -22.90
C SER A 386 12.12 -18.90 -24.20
N ASN A 387 13.31 -19.45 -24.09
CA ASN A 387 13.97 -20.20 -25.16
C ASN A 387 13.75 -21.73 -25.06
N GLY A 388 12.79 -22.15 -24.23
CA GLY A 388 12.48 -23.55 -23.95
C GLY A 388 13.09 -24.12 -22.67
N VAL A 389 14.06 -23.43 -22.06
CA VAL A 389 14.69 -23.85 -20.78
C VAL A 389 13.75 -23.70 -19.60
N LEU A 390 13.00 -22.58 -19.57
CA LEU A 390 11.99 -22.30 -18.57
C LEU A 390 10.60 -22.28 -19.22
N LEU A 391 9.63 -22.93 -18.62
CA LEU A 391 8.24 -22.76 -19.00
C LEU A 391 7.83 -21.30 -18.77
N PRO A 392 7.07 -20.65 -19.66
CA PRO A 392 6.68 -19.23 -19.51
C PRO A 392 6.04 -18.92 -18.16
N GLU A 393 5.22 -19.81 -17.64
CA GLU A 393 4.54 -19.64 -16.38
C GLU A 393 5.51 -19.79 -15.18
N PHE A 394 6.42 -20.78 -15.22
CA PHE A 394 7.46 -20.90 -14.21
C PHE A 394 8.41 -19.71 -14.24
N MET A 395 8.79 -19.25 -15.42
CA MET A 395 9.57 -18.03 -15.61
C MET A 395 8.88 -16.82 -14.99
N PHE A 396 7.58 -16.68 -15.13
CA PHE A 396 6.81 -15.61 -14.50
C PHE A 396 6.89 -15.69 -12.96
N PHE A 397 6.62 -16.85 -12.36
CA PHE A 397 6.72 -17.02 -10.91
C PHE A 397 8.14 -16.79 -10.39
N LEU A 398 9.13 -17.17 -11.17
CA LEU A 398 10.52 -16.90 -10.83
C LEU A 398 10.83 -15.40 -10.84
N MET A 399 10.38 -14.67 -11.86
CA MET A 399 10.62 -13.22 -11.99
C MET A 399 9.91 -12.38 -10.94
N ILE A 400 8.76 -12.80 -10.41
CA ILE A 400 8.07 -12.11 -9.30
C ILE A 400 8.57 -12.56 -7.92
N SER A 401 9.50 -13.54 -7.85
CA SER A 401 10.02 -14.02 -6.56
C SER A 401 10.90 -12.98 -5.88
N GLY A 402 10.86 -12.96 -4.54
CA GLY A 402 11.72 -12.09 -3.75
C GLY A 402 13.22 -12.33 -4.03
N TYR A 403 13.60 -13.55 -4.43
CA TYR A 403 14.97 -13.87 -4.86
C TYR A 403 15.41 -13.01 -6.05
N VAL A 404 14.60 -12.94 -7.09
CA VAL A 404 14.92 -12.17 -8.30
C VAL A 404 14.74 -10.68 -8.07
N VAL A 405 13.62 -10.25 -7.53
CA VAL A 405 13.30 -8.83 -7.34
C VAL A 405 14.30 -8.16 -6.39
N ASN A 406 14.47 -8.70 -5.17
CA ASN A 406 15.38 -8.11 -4.18
C ASN A 406 16.85 -8.22 -4.61
N GLY A 407 17.21 -9.31 -5.29
CA GLY A 407 18.55 -9.49 -5.83
C GLY A 407 18.88 -8.48 -6.92
N LEU A 408 17.96 -8.24 -7.86
CA LEU A 408 18.15 -7.25 -8.92
C LEU A 408 18.10 -5.80 -8.41
N ASN A 409 17.34 -5.52 -7.35
CA ASN A 409 17.27 -4.20 -6.72
C ASN A 409 18.64 -3.70 -6.23
N GLN A 410 19.57 -4.60 -5.91
CA GLN A 410 20.93 -4.24 -5.49
C GLN A 410 21.74 -3.53 -6.59
N PHE A 411 21.36 -3.70 -7.85
CA PHE A 411 22.02 -3.09 -9.01
C PHE A 411 21.42 -1.74 -9.43
N MET A 412 20.43 -1.22 -8.70
CA MET A 412 19.79 0.05 -9.03
C MET A 412 20.77 1.21 -9.03
N LYS A 413 20.64 2.09 -10.03
CA LYS A 413 21.40 3.33 -10.18
C LYS A 413 20.47 4.48 -10.49
N GLY A 414 20.82 5.69 -10.00
CA GLY A 414 20.07 6.94 -10.21
C GLY A 414 19.17 7.32 -9.03
N ASP A 415 19.08 8.63 -8.74
CA ASP A 415 18.40 9.15 -7.54
C ASP A 415 16.88 9.29 -7.73
N ASN A 416 16.45 9.94 -8.82
CA ASN A 416 15.01 10.24 -9.03
C ASN A 416 14.22 9.08 -9.65
N SER A 417 14.86 8.29 -10.50
CA SER A 417 14.27 7.14 -11.18
C SER A 417 15.27 6.00 -11.21
N PRO A 418 15.51 5.34 -10.05
CA PRO A 418 16.48 4.27 -9.98
C PRO A 418 16.12 3.15 -10.94
N SER A 419 17.10 2.66 -11.67
CA SER A 419 16.89 1.66 -12.71
C SER A 419 18.02 0.63 -12.75
N ILE A 420 17.70 -0.55 -13.29
CA ILE A 420 18.66 -1.60 -13.58
C ILE A 420 18.86 -1.71 -15.11
N SER A 421 19.95 -2.33 -15.50
CA SER A 421 20.26 -2.58 -16.88
C SER A 421 19.77 -3.95 -17.34
N LYS A 422 19.57 -4.11 -18.65
CA LYS A 422 19.37 -5.42 -19.31
C LYS A 422 20.43 -6.45 -18.85
N GLY A 423 21.70 -6.02 -18.75
CA GLY A 423 22.81 -6.89 -18.35
C GLY A 423 22.65 -7.45 -16.93
N ASN A 424 22.00 -6.75 -16.01
CA ASN A 424 21.76 -7.27 -14.67
C ASN A 424 20.82 -8.48 -14.71
N ILE A 425 19.76 -8.44 -15.51
CA ILE A 425 18.83 -9.56 -15.69
C ILE A 425 19.51 -10.72 -16.43
N GLU A 426 20.26 -10.43 -17.50
CA GLU A 426 20.92 -11.45 -18.30
C GLU A 426 22.05 -12.17 -17.58
N ASN A 427 22.75 -11.50 -16.68
CA ASN A 427 23.84 -12.09 -15.89
C ASN A 427 23.36 -12.70 -14.56
N TRP A 428 22.11 -12.47 -14.15
CA TRP A 428 21.57 -13.06 -12.93
C TRP A 428 21.49 -14.57 -13.02
N LEU A 429 21.63 -15.26 -11.89
CA LEU A 429 21.53 -16.72 -11.79
C LEU A 429 20.06 -17.13 -11.60
N TYR A 430 19.60 -18.07 -12.39
CA TYR A 430 18.25 -18.62 -12.32
C TYR A 430 18.28 -20.11 -12.06
N PRO A 431 17.53 -20.62 -11.07
CA PRO A 431 17.40 -22.06 -10.85
C PRO A 431 16.49 -22.66 -11.92
N VAL A 432 16.91 -23.76 -12.50
CA VAL A 432 16.21 -24.47 -13.58
C VAL A 432 15.86 -25.87 -13.09
N PRO A 433 14.56 -26.15 -12.85
CA PRO A 433 14.06 -27.50 -12.53
C PRO A 433 14.01 -28.42 -13.76
N PRO A 434 13.90 -29.74 -13.58
CA PRO A 434 13.37 -30.65 -14.59
C PRO A 434 12.05 -30.17 -15.21
N ALA A 435 11.79 -30.44 -16.48
CA ALA A 435 10.62 -29.90 -17.18
C ALA A 435 9.29 -30.28 -16.51
N ASN A 436 9.11 -31.56 -16.11
CA ASN A 436 7.88 -32.00 -15.44
C ASN A 436 7.71 -31.35 -14.07
N GLU A 437 8.83 -31.10 -13.35
CA GLU A 437 8.80 -30.43 -12.06
C GLU A 437 8.40 -28.95 -12.21
N GLN A 438 8.81 -28.26 -13.30
CA GLN A 438 8.33 -26.89 -13.58
C GLN A 438 6.79 -26.89 -13.70
N GLU A 439 6.19 -27.83 -14.42
CA GLU A 439 4.73 -27.95 -14.55
C GLU A 439 4.06 -28.24 -13.20
N ALA A 440 4.61 -29.16 -12.42
CA ALA A 440 4.07 -29.50 -11.09
C ALA A 440 4.11 -28.31 -10.13
N ILE A 441 5.20 -27.51 -10.15
CA ILE A 441 5.34 -26.29 -9.38
C ILE A 441 4.31 -25.24 -9.81
N CYS A 442 4.13 -25.00 -11.13
CA CYS A 442 3.15 -24.06 -11.66
C CYS A 442 1.72 -24.45 -11.22
N ASN A 443 1.33 -25.71 -11.38
CA ASN A 443 0.02 -26.21 -10.95
C ASN A 443 -0.22 -25.99 -9.45
N LYS A 444 0.80 -26.21 -8.62
CA LYS A 444 0.71 -26.00 -7.18
C LYS A 444 0.59 -24.53 -6.82
N LEU A 445 1.39 -23.66 -7.47
CA LEU A 445 1.35 -22.20 -7.27
C LEU A 445 0.01 -21.61 -7.69
N ASN A 446 -0.57 -22.06 -8.81
CA ASN A 446 -1.91 -21.65 -9.25
C ASN A 446 -2.99 -22.04 -8.24
N THR A 447 -2.90 -23.25 -7.69
CA THR A 447 -3.82 -23.70 -6.63
C THR A 447 -3.74 -22.78 -5.40
N PHE A 448 -2.53 -22.46 -4.94
CA PHE A 448 -2.35 -21.56 -3.80
C PHE A 448 -2.80 -20.13 -4.13
N SER A 449 -2.51 -19.63 -5.33
CA SER A 449 -2.96 -18.30 -5.76
C SER A 449 -4.48 -18.18 -5.74
N ALA A 450 -5.21 -19.19 -6.21
CA ALA A 450 -6.68 -19.22 -6.17
C ALA A 450 -7.22 -19.19 -4.72
N ILE A 451 -6.61 -19.94 -3.80
CA ILE A 451 -6.98 -19.93 -2.38
C ILE A 451 -6.74 -18.55 -1.76
N ILE A 452 -5.56 -17.98 -2.02
CA ILE A 452 -5.17 -16.69 -1.48
C ILE A 452 -6.09 -15.56 -1.99
N VAL A 453 -6.42 -15.54 -3.27
CA VAL A 453 -7.38 -14.58 -3.85
C VAL A 453 -8.75 -14.67 -3.15
N ASN A 454 -9.22 -15.87 -2.82
CA ASN A 454 -10.47 -16.04 -2.10
C ASN A 454 -10.40 -15.52 -0.66
N ILE A 455 -9.28 -15.72 0.03
CA ILE A 455 -9.04 -15.17 1.37
C ILE A 455 -9.00 -13.62 1.30
N GLU A 456 -8.27 -13.04 0.36
CA GLU A 456 -8.19 -11.58 0.20
C GLU A 456 -9.55 -10.95 -0.11
N LYS A 457 -10.39 -11.61 -0.91
CA LYS A 457 -11.78 -11.17 -1.17
C LYS A 457 -12.65 -11.19 0.09
N SER A 458 -12.42 -12.13 0.99
CA SER A 458 -13.19 -12.21 2.25
C SER A 458 -12.71 -11.22 3.30
N LEU A 459 -11.50 -10.67 3.15
CA LEU A 459 -10.94 -9.66 4.04
C LEU A 459 -11.26 -8.21 3.60
N ASN A 460 -11.73 -8.00 2.38
CA ASN A 460 -12.16 -6.70 1.85
C ASN A 460 -13.65 -6.48 2.03
#